data_bfe22d370d5a6dbcf71cffaef2cf36f1
#
_entry.id   bfe22d370d5a6dbcf71cffaef2cf36f1
#
_cell.length_a   1.000
_cell.length_b   1.000
_cell.length_c   1.000
_cell.angle_alpha   90.00
_cell.angle_beta   90.00
_cell.angle_gamma   90.00
#
_symmetry.space_group_name_H-M   'P 1'
#
loop_
_entity.id
_entity.type
_entity.pdbx_description
1 polymer ?
#
loop_
_entity_poly.entity_id
_entity_poly.type
_entity_poly.pdbx_seq_one_letter_code
_entity_poly.pdbx_strand_id
1 'polypeptide(L)'
;MKIVFMGSSTFAIPSLQVLKQAQYDVRAVYSQPPRKAGRGKNYKEVPLAEFALSEGFKVEQPKTFDDPNVVAVLKSYEPDFLVVVAY
;
A
#
# COMPACT_ATOMS: atom_id res chain seq x y z
N MET A 1 3.92 15.06 9.90
CA MET A 1 3.04 13.96 10.31
C MET A 1 3.24 12.78 9.38
N LYS A 2 3.61 11.63 9.94
CA LYS A 2 3.95 10.44 9.16
C LYS A 2 2.71 9.60 8.94
N ILE A 3 2.47 9.23 7.68
CA ILE A 3 1.29 8.43 7.29
C ILE A 3 1.77 7.13 6.66
N VAL A 4 1.10 6.04 7.03
CA VAL A 4 1.15 4.79 6.28
C VAL A 4 -0.23 4.59 5.67
N PHE A 5 -0.27 4.39 4.35
CA PHE A 5 -1.50 4.21 3.60
C PHE A 5 -1.71 2.73 3.30
N MET A 6 -2.94 2.25 3.45
CA MET A 6 -3.29 0.85 3.16
C MET A 6 -4.48 0.82 2.21
N GLY A 7 -4.29 0.21 1.05
CA GLY A 7 -5.35 0.08 0.05
C GLY A 7 -4.95 -0.85 -1.07
N SER A 8 -5.92 -1.37 -1.80
CA SER A 8 -5.66 -2.32 -2.89
C SER A 8 -6.42 -2.00 -4.16
N SER A 9 -7.69 -1.63 -4.05
CA SER A 9 -8.54 -1.43 -5.22
C SER A 9 -8.37 -0.05 -5.84
N THR A 10 -8.99 0.11 -7.03
CA THR A 10 -9.02 1.41 -7.71
C THR A 10 -9.68 2.50 -6.87
N PHE A 11 -10.58 2.14 -5.96
CA PHE A 11 -11.21 3.11 -5.07
C PHE A 11 -10.22 3.82 -4.13
N ALA A 12 -9.10 3.18 -3.86
CA ALA A 12 -8.08 3.76 -2.97
C ALA A 12 -7.19 4.78 -3.70
N ILE A 13 -7.12 4.74 -5.02
CA ILE A 13 -6.20 5.58 -5.79
C ILE A 13 -6.47 7.08 -5.58
N PRO A 14 -7.71 7.58 -5.68
CA PRO A 14 -7.95 9.03 -5.47
C PRO A 14 -7.50 9.52 -4.10
N SER A 15 -7.69 8.71 -3.06
CA SER A 15 -7.27 9.08 -1.71
C SER A 15 -5.75 9.22 -1.61
N LEU A 16 -5.02 8.29 -2.20
CA LEU A 16 -3.55 8.36 -2.21
C LEU A 16 -3.07 9.55 -3.05
N GLN A 17 -3.73 9.83 -4.17
CA GLN A 17 -3.42 11.00 -5.00
C GLN A 17 -3.56 12.30 -4.22
N VAL A 18 -4.64 12.43 -3.46
CA VAL A 18 -4.87 13.63 -2.64
C VAL A 18 -3.76 13.80 -1.61
N LEU A 19 -3.36 12.72 -0.94
CA LEU A 19 -2.28 12.78 0.03
C LEU A 19 -0.96 13.21 -0.61
N LYS A 20 -0.69 12.71 -1.81
CA LYS A 20 0.53 13.09 -2.53
C LYS A 20 0.49 14.56 -2.95
N GLN A 21 -0.62 15.00 -3.52
CA GLN A 21 -0.78 16.39 -3.98
C GLN A 21 -0.68 17.39 -2.83
N ALA A 22 -1.20 17.03 -1.66
CA ALA A 22 -1.12 17.85 -0.47
C ALA A 22 0.24 17.75 0.25
N GLN A 23 1.16 16.95 -0.30
CA GLN A 23 2.52 16.80 0.20
C GLN A 23 2.60 16.23 1.62
N TYR A 24 1.65 15.36 1.97
CA TYR A 24 1.75 14.61 3.21
C TYR A 24 2.91 13.62 3.16
N ASP A 25 3.48 13.37 4.32
CA ASP A 25 4.61 12.44 4.48
C ASP A 25 4.11 10.99 4.51
N VAL A 26 3.88 10.43 3.33
CA VAL A 26 3.45 9.03 3.18
C VAL A 26 4.70 8.14 3.17
N ARG A 27 4.96 7.49 4.29
CA ARG A 27 6.16 6.69 4.50
C ARG A 27 6.15 5.36 3.76
N ALA A 28 4.98 4.76 3.64
CA ALA A 28 4.81 3.50 2.94
C ALA A 28 3.37 3.32 2.53
N VAL A 29 3.17 2.49 1.50
CA VAL A 29 1.85 2.09 1.00
C VAL A 29 1.75 0.59 1.12
N TYR A 30 0.76 0.11 1.85
CA TYR A 30 0.47 -1.31 2.00
C TYR A 30 -0.67 -1.70 1.08
N SER A 31 -0.51 -2.80 0.37
CA SER A 31 -1.57 -3.38 -0.45
C SER A 31 -1.59 -4.89 -0.29
N GLN A 32 -2.65 -5.52 -0.81
CA GLN A 32 -2.68 -6.97 -0.93
C GLN A 32 -1.61 -7.42 -1.91
N PRO A 33 -1.09 -8.65 -1.76
CA PRO A 33 -0.13 -9.18 -2.72
C PRO A 33 -0.71 -9.29 -4.13
N PRO A 34 0.15 -9.36 -5.16
CA PRO A 34 -0.30 -9.61 -6.53
C PRO A 34 -1.15 -10.87 -6.62
N ARG A 35 -2.12 -10.87 -7.52
CA ARG A 35 -3.03 -11.99 -7.72
C ARG A 35 -2.76 -12.67 -9.04
N LYS A 36 -3.06 -13.97 -9.11
CA LYS A 36 -3.06 -14.68 -10.39
C LYS A 36 -4.12 -14.09 -11.30
N ALA A 37 -3.73 -13.81 -12.55
CA ALA A 37 -4.63 -13.24 -13.54
C ALA A 37 -4.93 -14.27 -14.64
N GLY A 38 -6.21 -14.57 -14.83
CA GLY A 38 -6.68 -15.39 -15.95
C GLY A 38 -6.09 -16.79 -15.99
N ARG A 39 -5.94 -17.33 -17.21
CA ARG A 39 -5.43 -18.67 -17.44
C ARG A 39 -3.92 -18.78 -17.38
N GLY A 40 -3.22 -17.66 -17.41
CA GLY A 40 -1.79 -17.63 -17.27
C GLY A 40 -1.39 -17.90 -15.83
N LYS A 41 -0.18 -18.35 -15.64
CA LYS A 41 0.40 -18.49 -14.30
C LYS A 41 1.04 -17.20 -13.82
N ASN A 42 0.83 -16.12 -14.55
CA ASN A 42 1.39 -14.81 -14.24
C ASN A 42 0.57 -14.13 -13.16
N TYR A 43 1.27 -13.46 -12.27
CA TYR A 43 0.64 -12.63 -11.24
C TYR A 43 0.43 -11.23 -11.81
N LYS A 44 -0.71 -10.65 -11.46
CA LYS A 44 -1.01 -9.27 -11.81
C LYS A 44 -1.03 -8.43 -10.55
N GLU A 45 -0.35 -7.30 -10.61
CA GLU A 45 -0.32 -6.35 -9.50
C GLU A 45 -1.71 -5.79 -9.23
N VAL A 46 -2.00 -5.52 -7.95
CA VAL A 46 -3.26 -4.85 -7.60
C VAL A 46 -3.21 -3.38 -8.02
N PRO A 47 -4.35 -2.79 -8.38
CA PRO A 47 -4.36 -1.43 -8.95
C PRO A 47 -3.67 -0.38 -8.10
N LEU A 48 -3.92 -0.39 -6.81
CA LEU A 48 -3.31 0.60 -5.90
C LEU A 48 -1.80 0.48 -5.86
N ALA A 49 -1.29 -0.75 -5.80
CA ALA A 49 0.16 -0.98 -5.77
C ALA A 49 0.82 -0.54 -7.08
N GLU A 50 0.19 -0.84 -8.22
CA GLU A 50 0.70 -0.40 -9.52
C GLU A 50 0.81 1.12 -9.58
N PHE A 51 -0.23 1.82 -9.14
CA PHE A 51 -0.22 3.28 -9.06
C PHE A 51 0.88 3.77 -8.12
N ALA A 52 0.95 3.21 -6.91
CA ALA A 52 1.91 3.64 -5.91
C ALA A 52 3.36 3.45 -6.38
N LEU A 53 3.64 2.33 -7.03
CA LEU A 53 4.97 2.08 -7.59
C LEU A 53 5.32 3.09 -8.68
N SER A 54 4.37 3.41 -9.56
CA SER A 54 4.58 4.38 -10.63
C SER A 54 4.85 5.78 -10.10
N GLU A 55 4.34 6.08 -8.90
CA GLU A 55 4.51 7.39 -8.28
C GLU A 55 5.69 7.45 -7.32
N GLY A 56 6.46 6.38 -7.22
CA GLY A 56 7.67 6.35 -6.41
C GLY A 56 7.47 6.06 -4.93
N PHE A 57 6.29 5.62 -4.53
CA PHE A 57 6.05 5.24 -3.13
C PHE A 57 6.72 3.92 -2.80
N LYS A 58 7.11 3.76 -1.54
CA LYS A 58 7.54 2.46 -1.03
C LYS A 58 6.31 1.59 -0.79
N VAL A 59 6.30 0.40 -1.41
CA VAL A 59 5.15 -0.51 -1.36
C VAL A 59 5.51 -1.75 -0.56
N GLU A 60 4.64 -2.10 0.39
CA GLU A 60 4.73 -3.33 1.17
C GLU A 60 3.50 -4.19 0.87
N GLN A 61 3.71 -5.48 0.67
CA GLN A 61 2.62 -6.40 0.32
C GLN A 61 2.69 -7.67 1.16
N PRO A 62 2.49 -7.55 2.48
CA PRO A 62 2.56 -8.72 3.36
C PRO A 62 1.38 -9.65 3.11
N LYS A 63 1.63 -10.95 3.27
CA LYS A 63 0.57 -11.96 3.17
C LYS A 63 -0.36 -11.90 4.36
N THR A 64 0.16 -11.53 5.52
CA THR A 64 -0.60 -11.47 6.76
C THR A 64 0.07 -10.51 7.73
N PHE A 65 -0.72 -9.92 8.62
CA PHE A 65 -0.20 -9.14 9.74
C PHE A 65 0.03 -9.98 11.01
N ASP A 66 -0.21 -11.29 10.92
CA ASP A 66 0.09 -12.19 12.04
C ASP A 66 1.60 -12.45 12.20
N ASP A 67 2.38 -12.16 11.17
CA ASP A 67 3.83 -12.31 11.21
C ASP A 67 4.46 -11.18 12.02
N PRO A 68 5.20 -11.48 13.10
CA PRO A 68 5.85 -10.45 13.90
C PRO A 68 6.82 -9.56 13.10
N ASN A 69 7.45 -10.10 12.07
CA ASN A 69 8.35 -9.32 11.21
C ASN A 69 7.59 -8.25 10.42
N VAL A 70 6.37 -8.57 9.97
CA VAL A 70 5.52 -7.62 9.26
C VAL A 70 5.16 -6.47 10.20
N VAL A 71 4.75 -6.78 11.42
CA VAL A 71 4.41 -5.77 12.42
C VAL A 71 5.63 -4.91 12.76
N ALA A 72 6.80 -5.52 12.90
CA ALA A 72 8.03 -4.80 13.20
C ALA A 72 8.38 -3.78 12.09
N VAL A 73 8.22 -4.17 10.84
CA VAL A 73 8.45 -3.27 9.70
C VAL A 73 7.46 -2.10 9.73
N LEU A 74 6.19 -2.38 9.97
CA LEU A 74 5.17 -1.33 10.09
C LEU A 74 5.53 -0.33 11.19
N LYS A 75 5.91 -0.82 12.35
CA LYS A 75 6.31 0.04 13.47
C LYS A 75 7.56 0.86 13.14
N SER A 76 8.46 0.32 12.32
CA SER A 76 9.69 1.02 11.95
C SER A 76 9.44 2.30 11.16
N TYR A 77 8.29 2.41 10.50
CA TYR A 77 7.89 3.65 9.81
C TYR A 77 7.43 4.73 10.78
N GLU A 78 7.17 4.37 12.03
CA GLU A 78 6.71 5.29 13.07
C GLU A 78 5.51 6.15 12.65
N PRO A 79 4.44 5.52 12.12
CA PRO A 79 3.32 6.30 11.60
C PRO A 79 2.56 7.00 12.71
N ASP A 80 2.18 8.25 12.46
CA ASP A 80 1.25 8.97 13.30
C ASP A 80 -0.19 8.55 12.97
N PHE A 81 -0.45 8.21 11.70
CA PHE A 81 -1.76 7.74 11.24
C PHE A 81 -1.64 6.58 10.26
N LEU A 82 -2.57 5.66 10.36
CA LEU A 82 -2.82 4.64 9.36
C LEU A 82 -4.09 5.05 8.63
N VAL A 83 -3.99 5.26 7.32
CA VAL A 83 -5.14 5.61 6.47
C VAL A 83 -5.50 4.36 5.68
N VAL A 84 -6.68 3.79 5.95
CA VAL A 84 -7.10 2.53 5.34
C VAL A 84 -8.28 2.79 4.42
N VAL A 85 -8.11 2.49 3.14
CA VAL A 85 -9.16 2.66 2.12
C VAL A 85 -9.17 1.43 1.24
N ALA A 86 -10.23 0.63 1.32
CA ALA A 86 -10.43 -0.55 0.47
C ALA A 86 -9.18 -1.46 0.41
N TYR A 87 -8.69 -1.82 1.55
CA TYR A 87 -7.55 -2.72 1.67
C TYR A 87 -7.94 -4.16 1.37
#